data_725096147206ded8818ffd72e768eaac
#
_entry.id   725096147206ded8818ffd72e768eaac
#
_cell.length_a   1.000
_cell.length_b   1.000
_cell.length_c   1.000
_cell.angle_alpha   90.00
_cell.angle_beta   90.00
_cell.angle_gamma   90.00
#
_symmetry.space_group_name_H-M   'P 1'
#
loop_
_entity.id
_entity.type
_entity.pdbx_description
1 polymer ?
#
loop_
_entity_poly.entity_id
_entity_poly.type
_entity_poly.pdbx_seq_one_letter_code
_entity_poly.pdbx_strand_id
1 'polypeptide(L)'
;MNSFNFTCFLLVFLILGCNAQQREDKQVKTELYFGLSNSAGPIPEADWQTFKTDVIENTLSGFTELRGDAFWQNESGQKYREKSAILIYIHEPSDLETQKIDSLISLFKIKFDQESVLQIDQEVGIYFK
;
A
#
# COMPACT_ATOMS: atom_id res chain seq x y z
N MET A 1 -14.05 -6.10 81.19
CA MET A 1 -13.29 -7.03 80.36
C MET A 1 -13.84 -6.99 78.93
N ASN A 2 -13.30 -6.15 78.08
CA ASN A 2 -13.76 -5.98 76.75
C ASN A 2 -12.59 -6.31 75.82
N SER A 3 -12.68 -7.45 75.15
CA SER A 3 -11.76 -7.88 74.12
C SER A 3 -12.01 -7.07 72.81
N PHE A 4 -11.07 -6.24 72.45
CA PHE A 4 -11.08 -5.45 71.24
C PHE A 4 -10.50 -6.31 70.11
N ASN A 5 -11.40 -6.89 69.25
CA ASN A 5 -10.99 -7.56 68.05
C ASN A 5 -10.56 -6.56 66.97
N PHE A 6 -9.26 -6.46 66.69
CA PHE A 6 -8.69 -5.67 65.66
C PHE A 6 -8.68 -6.50 64.34
N THR A 7 -9.77 -6.40 63.58
CA THR A 7 -9.85 -7.03 62.28
C THR A 7 -9.06 -6.19 61.28
N CYS A 8 -7.87 -6.68 60.96
CA CYS A 8 -7.00 -6.10 59.92
C CYS A 8 -7.63 -6.33 58.54
N PHE A 9 -8.20 -5.28 57.96
CA PHE A 9 -8.78 -5.30 56.63
C PHE A 9 -7.61 -5.14 55.63
N LEU A 10 -7.14 -6.27 55.09
CA LEU A 10 -6.12 -6.31 54.07
C LEU A 10 -6.74 -5.87 52.73
N LEU A 11 -6.57 -4.62 52.36
CA LEU A 11 -6.99 -4.06 51.06
C LEU A 11 -6.01 -4.55 50.00
N VAL A 12 -6.38 -5.65 49.32
CA VAL A 12 -5.65 -6.12 48.12
C VAL A 12 -6.00 -5.20 46.99
N PHE A 13 -5.11 -4.25 46.65
CA PHE A 13 -5.16 -3.48 45.43
C PHE A 13 -4.81 -4.41 44.26
N LEU A 14 -5.82 -4.96 43.58
CA LEU A 14 -5.68 -5.57 42.26
C LEU A 14 -5.35 -4.43 41.27
N ILE A 15 -4.07 -4.25 40.98
CA ILE A 15 -3.63 -3.44 39.89
C ILE A 15 -3.93 -4.25 38.61
N LEU A 16 -5.09 -4.02 38.03
CA LEU A 16 -5.39 -4.40 36.66
C LEU A 16 -4.47 -3.58 35.74
N GLY A 17 -3.28 -4.12 35.49
CA GLY A 17 -2.42 -3.62 34.44
C GLY A 17 -3.14 -3.78 33.11
N CYS A 18 -3.76 -2.73 32.60
CA CYS A 18 -4.11 -2.63 31.20
C CYS A 18 -2.81 -2.67 30.41
N ASN A 19 -2.40 -3.88 30.04
CA ASN A 19 -1.51 -4.05 28.91
C ASN A 19 -2.29 -3.59 27.68
N ALA A 20 -2.16 -2.31 27.34
CA ALA A 20 -2.47 -1.83 26.00
C ALA A 20 -1.48 -2.52 25.08
N GLN A 21 -1.86 -3.71 24.66
CA GLN A 21 -1.19 -4.42 23.58
C GLN A 21 -1.38 -3.52 22.37
N GLN A 22 -0.36 -2.72 22.04
CA GLN A 22 -0.29 -2.01 20.78
C GLN A 22 -0.40 -3.11 19.72
N ARG A 23 -1.61 -3.29 19.15
CA ARG A 23 -1.76 -4.03 17.92
C ARG A 23 -0.88 -3.28 16.92
N GLU A 24 0.25 -3.87 16.56
CA GLU A 24 0.90 -3.52 15.30
C GLU A 24 -0.14 -3.85 14.23
N ASP A 25 -0.85 -2.84 13.77
CA ASP A 25 -1.72 -2.96 12.61
C ASP A 25 -0.79 -3.23 11.43
N LYS A 26 -0.68 -4.52 11.08
CA LYS A 26 0.08 -4.96 9.92
C LYS A 26 -0.53 -4.29 8.70
N GLN A 27 0.27 -3.50 8.02
CA GLN A 27 -0.09 -2.86 6.77
C GLN A 27 0.65 -3.51 5.63
N VAL A 28 0.14 -3.37 4.44
CA VAL A 28 0.79 -3.79 3.20
C VAL A 28 1.25 -2.54 2.45
N LYS A 29 2.51 -2.54 2.05
CA LYS A 29 3.03 -1.61 1.06
C LYS A 29 2.96 -2.29 -0.29
N THR A 30 2.13 -1.78 -1.17
CA THR A 30 2.07 -2.17 -2.58
C THR A 30 2.79 -1.14 -3.43
N GLU A 31 3.70 -1.60 -4.27
CA GLU A 31 4.34 -0.80 -5.30
C GLU A 31 3.82 -1.26 -6.66
N LEU A 32 3.30 -0.33 -7.45
CA LEU A 32 2.81 -0.57 -8.81
C LEU A 32 3.69 0.19 -9.80
N TYR A 33 4.30 -0.54 -10.73
CA TYR A 33 5.20 0.02 -11.73
C TYR A 33 4.48 0.09 -13.08
N PHE A 34 4.10 1.28 -13.48
CA PHE A 34 3.42 1.58 -14.73
C PHE A 34 4.42 2.00 -15.80
N GLY A 35 4.60 1.19 -16.83
CA GLY A 35 5.36 1.59 -18.02
C GLY A 35 4.62 2.71 -18.76
N LEU A 36 5.32 3.78 -19.10
CA LEU A 36 4.73 4.95 -19.78
C LEU A 36 5.02 4.97 -21.27
N SER A 37 5.10 3.80 -21.90
CA SER A 37 5.16 3.62 -23.36
C SER A 37 4.45 2.35 -23.77
N ASN A 38 3.98 2.30 -25.02
CA ASN A 38 3.40 1.12 -25.65
C ASN A 38 3.92 0.98 -27.08
N SER A 39 3.32 0.10 -27.88
CA SER A 39 3.70 -0.12 -29.28
C SER A 39 3.60 1.13 -30.16
N ALA A 40 2.77 2.09 -29.80
CA ALA A 40 2.60 3.37 -30.52
C ALA A 40 3.60 4.46 -30.07
N GLY A 41 4.36 4.22 -29.00
CA GLY A 41 5.32 5.15 -28.43
C GLY A 41 5.02 5.57 -27.00
N PRO A 42 5.60 6.70 -26.54
CA PRO A 42 5.37 7.20 -25.18
C PRO A 42 3.90 7.55 -24.93
N ILE A 43 3.39 7.20 -23.76
CA ILE A 43 2.09 7.67 -23.27
C ILE A 43 2.20 9.16 -23.00
N PRO A 44 1.33 10.00 -23.60
CA PRO A 44 1.35 11.43 -23.35
C PRO A 44 1.16 11.76 -21.86
N GLU A 45 1.92 12.71 -21.34
CA GLU A 45 1.82 13.09 -19.92
C GLU A 45 0.39 13.53 -19.55
N ALA A 46 -0.33 14.21 -20.44
CA ALA A 46 -1.71 14.60 -20.20
C ALA A 46 -2.64 13.39 -20.01
N ASP A 47 -2.43 12.31 -20.76
CA ASP A 47 -3.22 11.10 -20.67
C ASP A 47 -2.95 10.35 -19.35
N TRP A 48 -1.68 10.31 -18.94
CA TRP A 48 -1.32 9.77 -17.62
C TRP A 48 -1.94 10.59 -16.49
N GLN A 49 -1.84 11.94 -16.55
CA GLN A 49 -2.44 12.80 -15.53
C GLN A 49 -3.96 12.62 -15.46
N THR A 50 -4.64 12.53 -16.60
CA THR A 50 -6.09 12.24 -16.64
C THR A 50 -6.41 10.90 -16.00
N PHE A 51 -5.66 9.85 -16.33
CA PHE A 51 -5.84 8.53 -15.70
C PHE A 51 -5.62 8.58 -14.20
N LYS A 52 -4.60 9.31 -13.75
CA LYS A 52 -4.31 9.48 -12.34
C LYS A 52 -5.47 10.15 -11.60
N THR A 53 -5.95 11.28 -12.08
CA THR A 53 -7.02 12.02 -11.41
C THR A 53 -8.38 11.33 -11.49
N ASP A 54 -8.70 10.74 -12.63
CA ASP A 54 -10.03 10.17 -12.86
C ASP A 54 -10.18 8.74 -12.33
N VAL A 55 -9.07 7.99 -12.27
CA VAL A 55 -9.10 6.58 -11.89
C VAL A 55 -8.35 6.33 -10.58
N ILE A 56 -7.06 6.67 -10.50
CA ILE A 56 -6.24 6.31 -9.34
C ILE A 56 -6.72 7.01 -8.08
N GLU A 57 -6.90 8.34 -8.13
CA GLU A 57 -7.33 9.16 -6.98
C GLU A 57 -8.76 8.83 -6.53
N ASN A 58 -9.59 8.28 -7.41
CA ASN A 58 -10.94 7.81 -7.05
C ASN A 58 -10.97 6.35 -6.56
N THR A 59 -9.88 5.60 -6.73
CA THR A 59 -9.79 4.18 -6.34
C THR A 59 -9.01 4.00 -5.05
N LEU A 60 -7.85 4.66 -4.93
CA LEU A 60 -6.95 4.54 -3.78
C LEU A 60 -7.16 5.70 -2.80
N SER A 61 -7.14 5.41 -1.51
CA SER A 61 -7.32 6.43 -0.46
C SER A 61 -6.11 7.38 -0.29
N GLY A 62 -4.95 7.00 -0.82
CA GLY A 62 -3.74 7.81 -0.81
C GLY A 62 -2.57 7.03 -1.37
N PHE A 63 -1.66 7.71 -2.05
CA PHE A 63 -0.46 7.10 -2.62
C PHE A 63 0.65 8.14 -2.78
N THR A 64 1.86 7.64 -2.97
CA THR A 64 3.00 8.45 -3.40
C THR A 64 3.40 8.05 -4.81
N GLU A 65 3.52 9.00 -5.72
CA GLU A 65 4.02 8.78 -7.08
C GLU A 65 5.50 9.13 -7.16
N LEU A 66 6.30 8.21 -7.68
CA LEU A 66 7.68 8.44 -8.10
C LEU A 66 7.78 8.29 -9.62
N ARG A 67 8.75 8.98 -10.21
CA ARG A 67 9.08 8.87 -11.63
C ARG A 67 10.45 8.25 -11.79
N GLY A 68 10.59 7.36 -12.77
CA GLY A 68 11.83 6.65 -13.01
C GLY A 68 12.06 6.37 -14.49
N ASP A 69 13.28 5.93 -14.76
CA ASP A 69 13.68 5.34 -16.03
C ASP A 69 13.79 3.83 -15.85
N ALA A 70 12.99 3.06 -16.58
CA ALA A 70 13.03 1.61 -16.56
C ALA A 70 13.93 1.09 -17.69
N PHE A 71 14.65 0.04 -17.38
CA PHE A 71 15.42 -0.75 -18.33
C PHE A 71 15.12 -2.22 -18.12
N TRP A 72 14.84 -2.94 -19.21
CA TRP A 72 14.72 -4.37 -19.17
C TRP A 72 15.18 -5.00 -20.49
N GLN A 73 15.49 -6.27 -20.46
CA GLN A 73 15.92 -7.05 -21.60
C GLN A 73 15.11 -8.34 -21.66
N ASN A 74 14.57 -8.66 -22.84
CA ASN A 74 13.84 -9.90 -23.02
C ASN A 74 14.81 -11.10 -23.25
N GLU A 75 14.24 -12.30 -23.32
CA GLU A 75 15.01 -13.54 -23.50
C GLU A 75 15.83 -13.57 -24.80
N SER A 76 15.40 -12.85 -25.85
CA SER A 76 16.14 -12.73 -27.11
C SER A 76 17.27 -11.71 -27.07
N GLY A 77 17.49 -11.04 -25.92
CA GLY A 77 18.54 -10.05 -25.76
C GLY A 77 18.16 -8.64 -26.23
N GLN A 78 16.92 -8.41 -26.65
CA GLN A 78 16.44 -7.09 -27.03
C GLN A 78 16.26 -6.21 -25.81
N LYS A 79 16.80 -4.99 -25.88
CA LYS A 79 16.83 -4.02 -24.79
C LYS A 79 15.74 -2.96 -24.94
N TYR A 80 15.08 -2.68 -23.85
CA TYR A 80 14.01 -1.68 -23.75
C TYR A 80 14.35 -0.64 -22.70
N ARG A 81 14.02 0.60 -23.00
CA ARG A 81 14.12 1.73 -22.06
C ARG A 81 12.84 2.54 -22.16
N GLU A 82 12.23 2.82 -21.01
CA GLU A 82 11.00 3.57 -20.97
C GLU A 82 10.93 4.42 -19.71
N LYS A 83 10.09 5.46 -19.73
CA LYS A 83 9.70 6.16 -18.52
C LYS A 83 8.73 5.29 -17.73
N SER A 84 8.76 5.43 -16.42
CA SER A 84 7.93 4.68 -15.50
C SER A 84 7.33 5.58 -14.43
N ALA A 85 6.07 5.36 -14.09
CA ALA A 85 5.46 5.89 -12.89
C ALA A 85 5.34 4.76 -11.87
N ILE A 86 5.79 5.02 -10.64
CA ILE A 86 5.75 4.06 -9.54
C ILE A 86 4.82 4.61 -8.49
N LEU A 87 3.73 3.90 -8.20
CA LEU A 87 2.84 4.24 -7.11
C LEU A 87 3.20 3.40 -5.89
N ILE A 88 3.38 4.07 -4.76
CA ILE A 88 3.55 3.43 -3.45
C ILE A 88 2.25 3.64 -2.68
N TYR A 89 1.56 2.55 -2.40
CA TYR A 89 0.29 2.52 -1.69
C TYR A 89 0.41 1.72 -0.39
N ILE A 90 0.03 2.34 0.71
CA ILE A 90 -0.02 1.69 2.03
C ILE A 90 -1.48 1.44 2.36
N HIS A 91 -1.82 0.20 2.68
CA HIS A 91 -3.21 -0.20 2.92
C HIS A 91 -3.34 -1.37 3.89
N GLU A 92 -4.54 -1.61 4.36
CA GLU A 92 -4.85 -2.80 5.14
C GLU A 92 -4.83 -4.06 4.26
N PRO A 93 -4.40 -5.21 4.79
CA PRO A 93 -4.48 -6.48 4.08
C PRO A 93 -5.96 -6.94 4.02
N SER A 94 -6.66 -6.60 2.95
CA SER A 94 -8.06 -6.98 2.75
C SER A 94 -8.36 -7.33 1.30
N ASP A 95 -9.40 -8.17 1.10
CA ASP A 95 -9.87 -8.54 -0.23
C ASP A 95 -10.38 -7.31 -1.00
N LEU A 96 -10.93 -6.32 -0.30
CA LEU A 96 -11.40 -5.09 -0.91
C LEU A 96 -10.24 -4.30 -1.53
N GLU A 97 -9.14 -4.16 -0.81
CA GLU A 97 -7.96 -3.47 -1.32
C GLU A 97 -7.32 -4.23 -2.49
N THR A 98 -7.27 -5.55 -2.41
CA THR A 98 -6.81 -6.39 -3.54
C THR A 98 -7.68 -6.16 -4.79
N GLN A 99 -9.01 -6.14 -4.66
CA GLN A 99 -9.92 -5.89 -5.78
C GLN A 99 -9.76 -4.49 -6.37
N LYS A 100 -9.52 -3.47 -5.55
CA LYS A 100 -9.24 -2.11 -6.03
C LYS A 100 -7.98 -2.06 -6.89
N ILE A 101 -6.90 -2.70 -6.40
CA ILE A 101 -5.61 -2.76 -7.10
C ILE A 101 -5.77 -3.51 -8.43
N ASP A 102 -6.42 -4.67 -8.42
CA ASP A 102 -6.66 -5.48 -9.63
C ASP A 102 -7.47 -4.71 -10.66
N SER A 103 -8.51 -3.99 -10.23
CA SER A 103 -9.34 -3.16 -11.09
C SER A 103 -8.54 -2.02 -11.70
N LEU A 104 -7.71 -1.35 -10.90
CA LEU A 104 -6.83 -0.28 -11.35
C LEU A 104 -5.85 -0.76 -12.42
N ILE A 105 -5.19 -1.89 -12.17
CA ILE A 105 -4.25 -2.51 -13.12
C ILE A 105 -4.97 -2.87 -14.42
N SER A 106 -6.16 -3.46 -14.33
CA SER A 106 -6.96 -3.85 -15.49
C SER A 106 -7.35 -2.65 -16.35
N LEU A 107 -7.80 -1.56 -15.71
CA LEU A 107 -8.16 -0.32 -16.42
C LEU A 107 -6.96 0.31 -17.10
N PHE A 108 -5.79 0.32 -16.46
CA PHE A 108 -4.56 0.84 -17.05
C PHE A 108 -4.15 0.02 -18.27
N LYS A 109 -4.16 -1.30 -18.16
CA LYS A 109 -3.81 -2.21 -19.26
C LYS A 109 -4.71 -2.00 -20.47
N ILE A 110 -6.02 -1.88 -20.25
CA ILE A 110 -6.98 -1.66 -21.33
C ILE A 110 -6.79 -0.28 -21.97
N LYS A 111 -6.65 0.76 -21.16
CA LYS A 111 -6.57 2.14 -21.65
C LYS A 111 -5.31 2.40 -22.46
N PHE A 112 -4.18 1.84 -22.04
CA PHE A 112 -2.85 2.17 -22.58
C PHE A 112 -2.22 1.02 -23.35
N ASP A 113 -2.98 -0.03 -23.69
CA ASP A 113 -2.53 -1.21 -24.43
C ASP A 113 -1.24 -1.80 -23.81
N GLN A 114 -1.32 -2.12 -22.51
CA GLN A 114 -0.22 -2.67 -21.74
C GLN A 114 -0.41 -4.16 -21.49
N GLU A 115 0.66 -4.92 -21.59
CA GLU A 115 0.63 -6.37 -21.30
C GLU A 115 0.55 -6.65 -19.80
N SER A 116 1.30 -5.89 -19.01
CA SER A 116 1.42 -6.12 -17.55
C SER A 116 1.75 -4.83 -16.79
N VAL A 117 1.51 -4.89 -15.49
CA VAL A 117 2.02 -3.95 -14.48
C VAL A 117 2.77 -4.79 -13.45
N LEU A 118 4.01 -4.43 -13.12
CA LEU A 118 4.73 -5.07 -12.03
C LEU A 118 4.12 -4.60 -10.71
N GLN A 119 3.73 -5.55 -9.88
CA GLN A 119 3.25 -5.33 -8.51
C GLN A 119 4.21 -5.99 -7.53
N ILE A 120 4.56 -5.26 -6.47
CA ILE A 120 5.35 -5.77 -5.35
C ILE A 120 4.60 -5.47 -4.07
N ASP A 121 4.32 -6.51 -3.27
CA ASP A 121 3.68 -6.38 -1.97
C ASP A 121 4.65 -6.74 -0.85
N GLN A 122 4.62 -5.96 0.23
CA GLN A 122 5.44 -6.15 1.39
C GLN A 122 4.69 -5.79 2.67
N GLU A 123 4.71 -6.68 3.67
CA GLU A 123 4.25 -6.32 5.03
C GLU A 123 5.16 -5.26 5.63
N VAL A 124 4.57 -4.22 6.21
CA VAL A 124 5.30 -3.09 6.81
C VAL A 124 4.69 -2.68 8.14
N GLY A 125 5.54 -2.19 9.06
CA GLY A 125 5.10 -1.45 10.23
C GLY A 125 5.10 0.05 9.93
N ILE A 126 4.03 0.76 10.33
CA ILE A 126 3.90 2.20 10.10
C ILE A 126 4.00 2.92 11.44
N TYR A 127 4.80 3.97 11.46
CA TYR A 127 5.01 4.80 12.64
C TYR A 127 4.99 6.28 12.24
N PHE A 128 4.13 7.07 12.88
CA PHE A 128 4.15 8.54 12.79
C PHE A 128 4.87 9.09 14.02
N LYS A 129 5.94 9.84 13.82
CA LYS A 129 6.79 10.38 14.89
C LYS A 129 6.84 11.91 14.85
#